data_e00b4355b215256fdafc3b326744e815
#
_entry.id   e00b4355b215256fdafc3b326744e815
#
_cell.length_a   1.000
_cell.length_b   1.000
_cell.length_c   1.000
_cell.angle_alpha   90.00
_cell.angle_beta   90.00
_cell.angle_gamma   90.00
#
_symmetry.space_group_name_H-M   'P 1'
#
loop_
_entity.id
_entity.type
_entity.pdbx_description
1 polymer ?
#
loop_
_entity_poly.entity_id
_entity_poly.type
_entity_poly.pdbx_seq_one_letter_code
_entity_poly.pdbx_strand_id
1 'polypeptide(L)'
;MQNFLFADSIATAFKNSDYDIAVVRAESPRDTIELCRVFKPFVLLMEVTAYTPWLLCERMKLRDEAKTVCPDCKIALIVDSNTEKQAAKDIREAKKNGIIDQFFYGSMTAEYLMDQIYAM
;
A
#
# COMPACT_ATOMS: atom_id res chain seq x y z
N MET A 1 -2.86 -7.84 2.01
CA MET A 1 -3.77 -7.18 2.97
C MET A 1 -4.42 -8.22 3.88
N GLN A 2 -4.61 -7.88 5.14
CA GLN A 2 -5.33 -8.72 6.09
C GLN A 2 -6.84 -8.77 5.76
N ASN A 3 -7.39 -7.66 5.30
CA ASN A 3 -8.80 -7.59 4.90
C ASN A 3 -8.94 -8.00 3.43
N PHE A 4 -9.25 -9.27 3.18
CA PHE A 4 -9.38 -9.82 1.84
C PHE A 4 -10.56 -9.21 1.06
N LEU A 5 -11.67 -8.91 1.74
CA LEU A 5 -12.84 -8.29 1.09
C LEU A 5 -12.51 -6.93 0.54
N PHE A 6 -11.74 -6.13 1.29
CA PHE A 6 -11.33 -4.81 0.83
C PHE A 6 -10.32 -4.91 -0.32
N ALA A 7 -9.38 -5.85 -0.25
CA ALA A 7 -8.43 -6.10 -1.33
C ALA A 7 -9.15 -6.49 -2.63
N ASP A 8 -10.17 -7.36 -2.54
CA ASP A 8 -10.98 -7.75 -3.69
C ASP A 8 -11.77 -6.58 -4.25
N SER A 9 -12.30 -5.70 -3.39
CA SER A 9 -13.01 -4.50 -3.81
C SER A 9 -12.12 -3.55 -4.61
N ILE A 10 -10.87 -3.36 -4.16
CA ILE A 10 -9.89 -2.53 -4.87
C ILE A 10 -9.57 -3.14 -6.25
N ALA A 11 -9.29 -4.44 -6.30
CA ALA A 11 -8.97 -5.12 -7.55
C ALA A 11 -10.15 -5.05 -8.53
N THR A 12 -11.39 -5.24 -8.05
CA THR A 12 -12.59 -5.14 -8.87
C THR A 12 -12.80 -3.72 -9.37
N ALA A 13 -12.60 -2.69 -8.53
CA ALA A 13 -12.73 -1.31 -8.92
C ALA A 13 -11.79 -0.95 -10.07
N PHE A 14 -10.52 -1.35 -10.00
CA PHE A 14 -9.56 -1.12 -11.08
C PHE A 14 -9.93 -1.89 -12.36
N LYS A 15 -10.35 -3.14 -12.23
CA LYS A 15 -10.76 -3.96 -13.37
C LYS A 15 -11.93 -3.34 -14.14
N ASN A 16 -12.89 -2.74 -13.43
CA ASN A 16 -14.09 -2.16 -14.01
C ASN A 16 -13.94 -0.68 -14.36
N SER A 17 -12.76 -0.10 -14.15
CA SER A 17 -12.49 1.31 -14.43
C SER A 17 -11.99 1.51 -15.87
N ASP A 18 -11.98 2.78 -16.29
CA ASP A 18 -11.36 3.20 -17.55
C ASP A 18 -9.84 3.36 -17.43
N TYR A 19 -9.29 3.19 -16.22
CA TYR A 19 -7.86 3.28 -15.98
C TYR A 19 -7.14 2.02 -16.48
N ASP A 20 -6.05 2.20 -17.19
CA ASP A 20 -5.23 1.10 -17.69
C ASP A 20 -4.22 0.67 -16.60
N ILE A 21 -4.74 0.12 -15.52
CA ILE A 21 -3.95 -0.34 -14.37
C ILE A 21 -4.34 -1.76 -14.02
N ALA A 22 -3.33 -2.63 -13.99
CA ALA A 22 -3.48 -4.00 -13.49
C ALA A 22 -3.12 -4.04 -12.00
N VAL A 23 -3.91 -4.77 -11.22
CA VAL A 23 -3.68 -4.98 -9.79
C VAL A 23 -3.17 -6.40 -9.58
N VAL A 24 -2.00 -6.51 -8.97
CA VAL A 24 -1.41 -7.80 -8.60
C VAL A 24 -1.33 -7.85 -7.08
N ARG A 25 -1.85 -8.94 -6.50
CA ARG A 25 -1.88 -9.12 -5.05
C ARG A 25 -0.74 -10.00 -4.59
N ALA A 26 -0.01 -9.54 -3.57
CA ALA A 26 1.05 -10.31 -2.94
C ALA A 26 0.50 -10.98 -1.67
N GLU A 27 0.91 -12.22 -1.43
CA GLU A 27 0.43 -13.02 -0.30
C GLU A 27 1.36 -12.95 0.90
N SER A 28 2.60 -12.51 0.71
CA SER A 28 3.61 -12.44 1.78
C SER A 28 4.60 -11.33 1.48
N PRO A 29 5.39 -10.87 2.49
CA PRO A 29 6.46 -9.91 2.25
C PRO A 29 7.47 -10.38 1.21
N ARG A 30 7.85 -11.65 1.23
CA ARG A 30 8.78 -12.21 0.25
C ARG A 30 8.19 -12.20 -1.15
N ASP A 31 6.93 -12.58 -1.29
CA ASP A 31 6.20 -12.54 -2.56
C ASP A 31 6.10 -11.11 -3.09
N THR A 32 5.89 -10.14 -2.21
CA THR A 32 5.86 -8.72 -2.57
C THR A 32 7.14 -8.29 -3.27
N ILE A 33 8.29 -8.66 -2.75
CA ILE A 33 9.59 -8.28 -3.34
C ILE A 33 9.77 -8.93 -4.70
N GLU A 34 9.42 -10.21 -4.84
CA GLU A 34 9.51 -10.90 -6.13
C GLU A 34 8.61 -10.27 -7.18
N LEU A 35 7.38 -9.90 -6.81
CA LEU A 35 6.45 -9.22 -7.70
C LEU A 35 6.95 -7.83 -8.10
N CYS A 36 7.55 -7.08 -7.18
CA CYS A 36 8.16 -5.78 -7.47
C CYS A 36 9.32 -5.93 -8.46
N ARG A 37 10.11 -7.00 -8.33
CA ARG A 37 11.22 -7.27 -9.24
C ARG A 37 10.73 -7.59 -10.65
N VAL A 38 9.67 -8.37 -10.77
CA VAL A 38 9.14 -8.84 -12.05
C VAL A 38 8.32 -7.76 -12.75
N PHE A 39 7.37 -7.15 -12.04
CA PHE A 39 6.40 -6.24 -12.64
C PHE A 39 6.81 -4.77 -12.58
N LYS A 40 7.71 -4.40 -11.69
CA LYS A 40 8.15 -3.01 -11.47
C LYS A 40 6.95 -2.06 -11.36
N PRO A 41 6.08 -2.25 -10.34
CA PRO A 41 4.85 -1.50 -10.22
C PRO A 41 5.12 -0.01 -10.01
N PHE A 42 4.19 0.85 -10.44
CA PHE A 42 4.35 2.26 -10.17
C PHE A 42 3.92 2.62 -8.73
N VAL A 43 3.05 1.82 -8.11
CA VAL A 43 2.64 1.99 -6.70
C VAL A 43 2.63 0.64 -5.99
N LEU A 44 3.24 0.60 -4.83
CA LEU A 44 3.12 -0.50 -3.88
C LEU A 44 2.20 -0.04 -2.75
N LEU A 45 1.05 -0.69 -2.63
CA LEU A 45 0.05 -0.39 -1.61
C LEU A 45 0.13 -1.43 -0.50
N MET A 46 0.39 -0.97 0.72
CA MET A 46 0.55 -1.85 1.89
C MET A 46 -0.42 -1.46 3.00
N GLU A 47 -1.00 -2.48 3.65
CA GLU A 47 -1.82 -2.27 4.84
C GLU A 47 -0.94 -2.23 6.09
N VAL A 48 -1.26 -1.34 7.03
CA VAL A 48 -0.63 -1.25 8.34
C VAL A 48 -1.65 -1.61 9.40
N THR A 49 -1.32 -2.59 10.23
CA THR A 49 -2.18 -3.03 11.35
C THR A 49 -1.33 -3.18 12.61
N ALA A 50 -1.97 -3.58 13.71
CA ALA A 50 -1.31 -3.85 14.99
C ALA A 50 -0.70 -5.27 15.08
N TYR A 51 -0.69 -6.02 13.97
CA TYR A 51 -0.27 -7.43 13.95
C TYR A 51 0.81 -7.70 12.91
N THR A 52 1.73 -8.62 13.23
CA THR A 52 2.74 -9.11 12.28
C THR A 52 2.05 -9.89 11.14
N PRO A 53 2.45 -9.74 9.89
CA PRO A 53 3.57 -8.93 9.37
C PRO A 53 3.17 -7.52 8.92
N TRP A 54 2.06 -6.96 9.42
CA TRP A 54 1.51 -5.67 8.98
C TRP A 54 1.88 -4.50 9.91
N LEU A 55 2.81 -4.70 10.85
CA LEU A 55 3.29 -3.61 11.70
C LEU A 55 4.00 -2.55 10.86
N LEU A 56 3.89 -1.30 11.25
CA LEU A 56 4.53 -0.20 10.51
C LEU A 56 6.03 -0.42 10.32
N CYS A 57 6.76 -0.85 11.37
CA CYS A 57 8.20 -1.09 11.26
C CYS A 57 8.53 -2.19 10.25
N GLU A 58 7.70 -3.22 10.17
CA GLU A 58 7.86 -4.30 9.18
C GLU A 58 7.58 -3.81 7.77
N ARG A 59 6.56 -2.96 7.60
CA ARG A 59 6.23 -2.35 6.31
C ARG A 59 7.31 -1.39 5.84
N MET A 60 7.98 -0.69 6.75
CA MET A 60 9.09 0.20 6.39
C MET A 60 10.31 -0.59 5.92
N LYS A 61 10.59 -1.73 6.51
CA LYS A 61 11.64 -2.64 6.01
C LYS A 61 11.30 -3.14 4.62
N LEU A 62 10.06 -3.55 4.40
CA LEU A 62 9.59 -4.01 3.09
C LEU A 62 9.67 -2.89 2.05
N ARG A 63 9.33 -1.67 2.43
CA ARG A 63 9.50 -0.48 1.59
C ARG A 63 10.95 -0.32 1.15
N ASP A 64 11.91 -0.44 2.07
CA ASP A 64 13.32 -0.28 1.76
C ASP A 64 13.80 -1.34 0.77
N GLU A 65 13.39 -2.60 0.96
CA GLU A 65 13.69 -3.68 0.02
C GLU A 65 13.06 -3.45 -1.36
N ALA A 66 11.79 -3.02 -1.39
CA ALA A 66 11.10 -2.74 -2.64
C ALA A 66 11.78 -1.61 -3.42
N LYS A 67 12.22 -0.56 -2.74
CA LYS A 67 12.95 0.55 -3.37
C LYS A 67 14.31 0.12 -3.92
N THR A 68 14.90 -0.92 -3.36
CA THR A 68 16.16 -1.48 -3.88
C THR A 68 15.95 -2.14 -5.25
N VAL A 69 14.85 -2.88 -5.44
CA VAL A 69 14.56 -3.59 -6.69
C VAL A 69 13.75 -2.75 -7.69
N CYS A 70 13.02 -1.74 -7.20
CA CYS A 70 12.22 -0.85 -8.03
C CYS A 70 12.26 0.57 -7.46
N PRO A 71 13.32 1.35 -7.74
CA PRO A 71 13.51 2.70 -7.17
C PRO A 71 12.40 3.69 -7.47
N ASP A 72 11.74 3.55 -8.62
CA ASP A 72 10.69 4.48 -9.04
C ASP A 72 9.31 4.12 -8.49
N CYS A 73 9.19 3.01 -7.78
CA CYS A 73 7.93 2.58 -7.17
C CYS A 73 7.51 3.55 -6.07
N LYS A 74 6.29 4.06 -6.17
CA LYS A 74 5.71 4.91 -5.13
C LYS A 74 5.13 4.04 -4.02
N ILE A 75 5.18 4.53 -2.80
CA ILE A 75 4.75 3.79 -1.61
C ILE A 75 3.49 4.43 -1.05
N ALA A 76 2.44 3.66 -0.93
CA ALA A 76 1.19 4.06 -0.30
C ALA A 76 0.82 3.10 0.82
N LEU A 77 0.31 3.63 1.92
CA LEU A 77 -0.13 2.84 3.06
C LEU A 77 -1.63 3.00 3.29
N ILE A 78 -2.29 1.91 3.66
CA ILE A 78 -3.67 1.94 4.17
C ILE A 78 -3.60 1.66 5.66
N VAL A 79 -4.22 2.52 6.46
CA VAL A 79 -4.23 2.43 7.92
C VAL A 79 -5.65 2.26 8.41
N ASP A 80 -5.88 1.28 9.27
CA ASP A 80 -7.16 1.17 9.97
C ASP A 80 -7.35 2.40 10.87
N SER A 81 -8.52 3.04 10.78
CA SER A 81 -8.85 4.21 11.60
C SER A 81 -8.85 3.90 13.10
N ASN A 82 -8.95 2.64 13.48
CA ASN A 82 -8.86 2.17 14.86
C ASN A 82 -7.42 1.80 15.27
N THR A 83 -6.45 1.97 14.38
CA THR A 83 -5.05 1.73 14.67
C THR A 83 -4.55 2.74 15.70
N GLU A 84 -3.59 2.31 16.51
CA GLU A 84 -3.01 3.12 17.57
C GLU A 84 -2.64 4.52 17.10
N LYS A 85 -2.94 5.53 17.92
CA LYS A 85 -2.65 6.95 17.62
C LYS A 85 -1.18 7.19 17.30
N GLN A 86 -0.28 6.44 17.91
CA GLN A 86 1.15 6.57 17.67
C GLN A 86 1.52 6.14 16.24
N ALA A 87 0.97 5.04 15.76
CA ALA A 87 1.20 4.57 14.39
C ALA A 87 0.71 5.60 13.37
N ALA A 88 -0.47 6.19 13.59
CA ALA A 88 -1.01 7.22 12.71
C ALA A 88 -0.09 8.44 12.67
N LYS A 89 0.47 8.84 13.82
CA LYS A 89 1.42 9.96 13.90
C LYS A 89 2.70 9.65 13.12
N ASP A 90 3.26 8.45 13.31
CA ASP A 90 4.49 8.04 12.65
C ASP A 90 4.30 7.96 11.13
N ILE A 91 3.14 7.54 10.66
CA ILE A 91 2.81 7.50 9.23
C ILE A 91 2.73 8.91 8.65
N ARG A 92 2.11 9.86 9.35
CA ARG A 92 2.06 11.25 8.89
C ARG A 92 3.46 11.86 8.79
N GLU A 93 4.33 11.56 9.75
CA GLU A 93 5.72 12.01 9.73
C GLU A 93 6.49 11.39 8.58
N ALA A 94 6.27 10.09 8.30
CA ALA A 94 6.90 9.40 7.18
C ALA A 94 6.51 10.04 5.84
N LYS A 95 5.25 10.43 5.67
CA LYS A 95 4.81 11.16 4.47
C LYS A 95 5.48 12.53 4.38
N LYS A 96 5.51 13.27 5.46
CA LYS A 96 6.13 14.59 5.52
C LYS A 96 7.62 14.54 5.16
N ASN A 97 8.30 13.49 5.58
CA ASN A 97 9.73 13.31 5.34
C ASN A 97 10.03 12.62 3.98
N GLY A 98 9.02 12.32 3.18
CA GLY A 98 9.20 11.71 1.86
C GLY A 98 9.54 10.23 1.88
N ILE A 99 9.41 9.56 3.03
CA ILE A 99 9.67 8.12 3.16
C ILE A 99 8.56 7.31 2.49
N ILE A 100 7.32 7.81 2.56
CA ILE A 100 6.18 7.29 1.81
C ILE A 100 5.57 8.42 0.98
N ASP A 101 4.86 8.08 -0.07
CA ASP A 101 4.26 9.05 -0.99
C ASP A 101 2.84 9.42 -0.60
N GLN A 102 2.08 8.50 -0.04
CA GLN A 102 0.69 8.74 0.36
C GLN A 102 0.26 7.75 1.43
N PHE A 103 -0.77 8.10 2.20
CA PHE A 103 -1.45 7.17 3.11
C PHE A 103 -2.95 7.41 3.06
N PHE A 104 -3.73 6.36 3.38
CA PHE A 104 -5.18 6.37 3.34
C PHE A 104 -5.74 5.69 4.59
N TYR A 105 -6.90 6.15 5.04
CA TYR A 105 -7.64 5.47 6.10
C TYR A 105 -8.53 4.38 5.50
N GLY A 106 -8.62 3.24 6.18
CA GLY A 106 -9.37 2.07 5.69
C GLY A 106 -10.88 2.29 5.57
N SER A 107 -11.40 3.42 6.05
CA SER A 107 -12.83 3.75 5.95
C SER A 107 -13.24 4.34 4.60
N MET A 108 -12.29 4.68 3.73
CA MET A 108 -12.62 5.25 2.42
C MET A 108 -13.13 4.17 1.45
N THR A 109 -13.84 4.61 0.40
CA THR A 109 -14.34 3.68 -0.62
C THR A 109 -13.20 3.22 -1.53
N ALA A 110 -13.40 2.04 -2.16
CA ALA A 110 -12.43 1.53 -3.12
C ALA A 110 -12.28 2.47 -4.33
N GLU A 111 -13.35 3.09 -4.78
CA GLU A 111 -13.34 4.03 -5.91
C GLU A 111 -12.53 5.28 -5.59
N TYR A 112 -12.69 5.84 -4.39
CA TYR A 112 -11.90 7.00 -3.96
C TYR A 112 -10.42 6.65 -3.89
N LEU A 113 -10.10 5.50 -3.30
CA LEU A 113 -8.72 5.00 -3.21
C LEU A 113 -8.11 4.83 -4.60
N MET A 114 -8.85 4.24 -5.52
CA MET A 114 -8.42 4.05 -6.92
C MET A 114 -8.06 5.38 -7.58
N ASP A 115 -8.92 6.38 -7.44
CA ASP A 115 -8.69 7.71 -8.02
C ASP A 115 -7.43 8.35 -7.43
N GLN A 116 -7.22 8.22 -6.14
CA GLN A 116 -6.03 8.76 -5.47
C GLN A 116 -4.75 8.05 -5.90
N ILE A 117 -4.80 6.75 -6.07
CA ILE A 117 -3.65 5.96 -6.54
C ILE A 117 -3.32 6.33 -7.99
N TYR A 118 -4.32 6.46 -8.83
CA TYR A 118 -4.11 6.85 -10.23
C TYR A 118 -3.47 8.23 -10.35
N ALA A 119 -3.80 9.15 -9.45
CA ALA A 119 -3.26 10.51 -9.42
C ALA A 119 -1.82 10.60 -8.89
N MET A 120 -1.30 9.55 -8.31
CA MET A 120 0.09 9.51 -7.83
C MET A 120 1.05 9.48 -9.02
#